data_d572f48003c72ae123d956559fc48526
#
_entry.id   d572f48003c72ae123d956559fc48526
#
_cell.length_a   1.000
_cell.length_b   1.000
_cell.length_c   1.000
_cell.angle_alpha   90.00
_cell.angle_beta   90.00
_cell.angle_gamma   90.00
#
_symmetry.space_group_name_H-M   'P 1'
#
loop_
_entity.id
_entity.type
_entity.pdbx_description
1 polymer ?
#
loop_
_entity_poly.entity_id
_entity_poly.type
_entity_poly.pdbx_seq_one_letter_code
_entity_poly.pdbx_strand_id
1 'polypeptide(L)'
;MKKKTILHLSRWKVLPAMLFCLLAITSLTKAADREIGGYVDRAEDRFVRNVWNFIKNFQGWQNIGMHRYKEVQYYWAEPFEFNTNHLDFVDKMDLAYVAAHGSPYYVQTNQSTSTGVDLRSCPGYGKLSINGDLEFLIIESCSTVASAPEAPAGGDWWTPWTSIFQGLHQLAGFRTLSYSDNGIPNRFANKLKANGGVWQSWFSAVDGERTYSGSSYSEYPGYASAIIYTTTENDRLGNYAADPAGGATNMKTWWQY
;
A
#
# COMPACT_ATOMS: atom_id res chain seq x y z
N MET A 1 3.79 86.63 13.70
CA MET A 1 3.93 85.30 14.38
C MET A 1 3.72 84.18 13.37
N LYS A 2 4.77 83.43 12.98
CA LYS A 2 4.69 82.32 12.03
C LYS A 2 4.75 81.06 12.82
N LYS A 3 3.69 80.18 12.74
CA LYS A 3 3.68 78.85 13.32
C LYS A 3 4.39 77.84 12.39
N LYS A 4 5.43 77.22 12.87
CA LYS A 4 6.07 76.08 12.21
C LYS A 4 5.34 74.78 12.60
N THR A 5 4.78 74.06 11.61
CA THR A 5 4.23 72.77 11.80
C THR A 5 5.33 71.72 11.55
N ILE A 6 5.63 70.91 12.54
CA ILE A 6 6.59 69.79 12.42
C ILE A 6 5.82 68.55 12.05
N LEU A 7 6.10 67.95 10.87
CA LEU A 7 5.59 66.67 10.45
C LEU A 7 6.47 65.53 11.08
N HIS A 8 5.90 64.80 11.99
CA HIS A 8 6.49 63.58 12.45
C HIS A 8 6.11 62.43 11.49
N LEU A 9 7.04 62.00 10.63
CA LEU A 9 6.91 60.78 9.85
C LEU A 9 7.23 59.57 10.75
N SER A 10 6.22 58.79 11.09
CA SER A 10 6.39 57.54 11.81
C SER A 10 6.94 56.45 10.88
N ARG A 11 8.21 56.09 11.06
CA ARG A 11 8.95 55.09 10.27
C ARG A 11 8.81 53.66 10.84
N TRP A 12 7.64 53.24 11.32
CA TRP A 12 7.56 51.97 12.06
C TRP A 12 6.43 51.03 11.61
N LYS A 13 6.18 50.84 10.31
CA LYS A 13 5.16 49.86 9.86
C LYS A 13 5.60 48.90 8.74
N VAL A 14 6.87 48.81 8.41
CA VAL A 14 7.30 47.94 7.27
C VAL A 14 8.03 46.67 7.71
N LEU A 15 8.49 46.56 8.97
CA LEU A 15 9.28 45.38 9.40
C LEU A 15 8.50 44.07 9.67
N PRO A 16 7.23 44.04 10.14
CA PRO A 16 6.60 42.75 10.42
C PRO A 16 6.12 41.98 9.19
N ALA A 17 5.88 42.64 8.06
CA ALA A 17 5.38 41.96 6.86
C ALA A 17 6.48 41.14 6.13
N MET A 18 7.73 41.59 6.16
CA MET A 18 8.86 40.86 5.54
C MET A 18 9.28 39.63 6.35
N LEU A 19 9.12 39.66 7.66
CA LEU A 19 9.47 38.52 8.52
C LEU A 19 8.48 37.35 8.38
N PHE A 20 7.21 37.65 8.09
CA PHE A 20 6.18 36.64 7.86
C PHE A 20 6.33 35.92 6.51
N CYS A 21 6.80 36.62 5.48
CA CYS A 21 7.09 36.00 4.19
C CYS A 21 8.34 35.08 4.21
N LEU A 22 9.34 35.35 5.07
CA LEU A 22 10.52 34.49 5.20
C LEU A 22 10.23 33.21 5.97
N LEU A 23 9.25 33.16 6.87
CA LEU A 23 8.87 31.97 7.61
C LEU A 23 7.96 31.01 6.80
N ALA A 24 7.34 31.52 5.72
CA ALA A 24 6.50 30.68 4.85
C ALA A 24 7.30 29.88 3.78
N ILE A 25 8.61 30.11 3.67
CA ILE A 25 9.45 29.47 2.62
C ILE A 25 10.22 28.25 3.16
N THR A 26 10.16 27.93 4.45
CA THR A 26 11.02 26.90 5.05
C THR A 26 10.37 25.54 5.29
N SER A 27 9.22 25.25 4.72
CA SER A 27 8.69 23.88 4.72
C SER A 27 8.45 23.34 3.32
N LEU A 28 9.44 23.48 2.45
CA LEU A 28 9.65 22.45 1.43
C LEU A 28 10.23 21.23 2.17
N THR A 29 9.35 20.51 2.85
CA THR A 29 9.68 19.16 3.30
C THR A 29 10.16 18.43 2.06
N LYS A 30 11.43 18.04 2.05
CA LYS A 30 11.95 17.13 1.03
C LYS A 30 10.97 15.95 1.03
N ALA A 31 10.28 15.74 -0.09
CA ALA A 31 9.40 14.60 -0.19
C ALA A 31 10.19 13.36 0.21
N ALA A 32 9.68 12.60 1.16
CA ALA A 32 10.32 11.37 1.59
C ALA A 32 10.47 10.44 0.39
N ASP A 33 11.57 9.73 0.30
CA ASP A 33 11.70 8.65 -0.68
C ASP A 33 10.59 7.63 -0.34
N ARG A 34 9.92 7.09 -1.35
CA ARG A 34 8.90 6.04 -1.21
C ARG A 34 9.55 4.68 -1.39
N GLU A 35 9.20 3.73 -0.54
CA GLU A 35 9.78 2.41 -0.54
C GLU A 35 8.75 1.35 -0.97
N ILE A 36 9.13 0.52 -1.94
CA ILE A 36 8.29 -0.55 -2.46
C ILE A 36 9.00 -1.87 -2.24
N GLY A 37 8.38 -2.75 -1.47
CA GLY A 37 8.90 -4.09 -1.17
C GLY A 37 8.19 -5.18 -1.97
N GLY A 38 8.95 -6.15 -2.44
CA GLY A 38 8.43 -7.36 -3.08
C GLY A 38 8.82 -8.62 -2.31
N TYR A 39 7.85 -9.44 -1.95
CA TYR A 39 8.00 -10.62 -1.11
C TYR A 39 7.54 -11.85 -1.87
N VAL A 40 8.37 -12.88 -1.90
CA VAL A 40 8.18 -14.03 -2.79
C VAL A 40 8.15 -15.34 -2.02
N ASP A 41 7.08 -16.12 -2.23
CA ASP A 41 7.12 -17.53 -1.91
C ASP A 41 8.05 -18.27 -2.88
N ARG A 42 8.98 -19.00 -2.34
CA ARG A 42 9.98 -19.76 -3.08
C ARG A 42 9.42 -20.96 -3.84
N ALA A 43 8.21 -21.38 -3.55
CA ALA A 43 7.66 -22.61 -4.09
C ALA A 43 7.67 -22.67 -5.62
N GLU A 44 7.53 -21.52 -6.29
CA GLU A 44 7.38 -21.47 -7.74
C GLU A 44 8.04 -20.25 -8.38
N ASP A 45 8.77 -20.49 -9.48
CA ASP A 45 9.42 -19.41 -10.27
C ASP A 45 8.44 -18.35 -10.77
N ARG A 46 7.17 -18.69 -10.96
CA ARG A 46 6.14 -17.75 -11.40
C ARG A 46 5.85 -16.67 -10.36
N PHE A 47 5.94 -16.95 -9.06
CA PHE A 47 5.84 -15.92 -8.03
C PHE A 47 7.02 -14.95 -8.10
N VAL A 48 8.22 -15.49 -8.33
CA VAL A 48 9.41 -14.65 -8.55
C VAL A 48 9.22 -13.74 -9.76
N ARG A 49 8.70 -14.27 -10.88
CA ARG A 49 8.42 -13.45 -12.07
C ARG A 49 7.34 -12.39 -11.81
N ASN A 50 6.30 -12.70 -11.05
CA ASN A 50 5.24 -11.76 -10.75
C ASN A 50 5.76 -10.59 -9.91
N VAL A 51 6.47 -10.87 -8.83
CA VAL A 51 7.06 -9.82 -7.99
C VAL A 51 8.08 -9.00 -8.80
N TRP A 52 8.94 -9.64 -9.59
CA TRP A 52 9.86 -8.93 -10.46
C TRP A 52 9.15 -8.06 -11.49
N ASN A 53 8.08 -8.57 -12.12
CA ASN A 53 7.27 -7.83 -13.07
C ASN A 53 6.59 -6.60 -12.43
N PHE A 54 6.29 -6.65 -11.15
CA PHE A 54 5.80 -5.49 -10.42
C PHE A 54 6.94 -4.50 -10.13
N ILE A 55 7.98 -4.93 -9.44
CA ILE A 55 9.05 -4.07 -8.91
C ILE A 55 9.83 -3.35 -10.01
N LYS A 56 10.20 -4.06 -11.09
CA LYS A 56 10.98 -3.47 -12.20
C LYS A 56 10.34 -2.23 -12.82
N ASN A 57 9.03 -2.07 -12.68
CA ASN A 57 8.33 -0.91 -13.20
C ASN A 57 8.66 0.40 -12.47
N PHE A 58 9.19 0.31 -11.25
CA PHE A 58 9.51 1.46 -10.43
C PHE A 58 10.99 1.85 -10.47
N GLN A 59 11.84 1.06 -11.14
CA GLN A 59 13.26 1.37 -11.30
C GLN A 59 13.44 2.74 -11.93
N GLY A 60 14.10 3.66 -11.21
CA GLY A 60 14.35 5.03 -11.66
C GLY A 60 13.09 5.88 -11.85
N TRP A 61 11.91 5.39 -11.45
CA TRP A 61 10.68 6.15 -11.59
C TRP A 61 10.60 7.28 -10.56
N GLN A 62 10.09 8.42 -11.02
CA GLN A 62 9.82 9.59 -10.18
C GLN A 62 8.40 10.08 -10.47
N ASN A 63 7.66 10.36 -9.40
CA ASN A 63 6.35 10.98 -9.51
C ASN A 63 6.49 12.51 -9.71
N ILE A 64 5.41 13.14 -10.18
CA ILE A 64 5.30 14.60 -10.35
C ILE A 64 5.62 15.37 -9.05
N GLY A 65 5.38 14.79 -7.89
CA GLY A 65 5.77 15.31 -6.57
C GLY A 65 7.25 15.15 -6.21
N MET A 66 8.09 14.69 -7.14
CA MET A 66 9.52 14.41 -6.92
C MET A 66 9.81 13.32 -5.86
N HIS A 67 8.89 12.41 -5.64
CA HIS A 67 9.16 11.21 -4.86
C HIS A 67 10.13 10.31 -5.63
N ARG A 68 11.15 9.86 -4.96
CA ARG A 68 12.01 8.79 -5.45
C ARG A 68 11.46 7.49 -4.91
N TYR A 69 11.41 6.49 -5.79
CA TYR A 69 11.02 5.16 -5.39
C TYR A 69 12.27 4.30 -5.26
N LYS A 70 12.40 3.67 -4.12
CA LYS A 70 13.30 2.54 -3.93
C LYS A 70 12.48 1.27 -4.04
N GLU A 71 12.99 0.33 -4.80
CA GLU A 71 12.40 -0.99 -4.94
C GLU A 71 13.34 -2.05 -4.37
N VAL A 72 12.76 -2.99 -3.62
CA VAL A 72 13.49 -4.11 -3.04
C VAL A 72 12.72 -5.38 -3.30
N GLN A 73 13.39 -6.42 -3.76
CA GLN A 73 12.81 -7.75 -3.90
C GLN A 73 13.43 -8.70 -2.88
N TYR A 74 12.59 -9.22 -1.99
CA TYR A 74 12.94 -10.24 -1.02
C TYR A 74 12.62 -11.62 -1.61
N TYR A 75 13.66 -12.39 -1.89
CA TYR A 75 13.51 -13.80 -2.25
C TYR A 75 13.35 -14.62 -0.98
N TRP A 76 12.51 -15.64 -1.03
CA TRP A 76 12.29 -16.53 0.10
C TRP A 76 11.74 -15.79 1.32
N ALA A 77 10.64 -15.06 1.10
CA ALA A 77 9.94 -14.40 2.19
C ALA A 77 9.75 -15.34 3.38
N GLU A 78 10.13 -14.89 4.55
CA GLU A 78 10.12 -15.68 5.78
C GLU A 78 9.09 -15.14 6.77
N PRO A 79 8.53 -15.98 7.65
CA PRO A 79 7.51 -15.52 8.60
C PRO A 79 7.95 -14.34 9.48
N PHE A 80 9.23 -14.27 9.85
CA PHE A 80 9.74 -13.20 10.71
C PHE A 80 9.65 -11.81 10.06
N GLU A 81 9.70 -11.72 8.73
CA GLU A 81 9.59 -10.47 7.99
C GLU A 81 8.19 -9.84 8.10
N PHE A 82 7.20 -10.66 8.40
CA PHE A 82 5.81 -10.26 8.62
C PHE A 82 5.46 -10.11 10.10
N ASN A 83 6.22 -10.73 10.99
CA ASN A 83 5.92 -10.82 12.43
C ASN A 83 6.97 -10.11 13.28
N THR A 84 7.99 -10.83 13.72
CA THR A 84 8.92 -10.35 14.75
C THR A 84 9.84 -9.23 14.29
N ASN A 85 10.17 -9.20 13.00
CA ASN A 85 11.05 -8.19 12.39
C ASN A 85 10.31 -7.34 11.36
N HIS A 86 8.97 -7.24 11.42
CA HIS A 86 8.17 -6.54 10.41
C HIS A 86 8.64 -5.10 10.17
N LEU A 87 9.10 -4.40 11.19
CA LEU A 87 9.59 -3.02 11.11
C LEU A 87 10.88 -2.85 10.27
N ASP A 88 11.62 -3.93 10.03
CA ASP A 88 12.80 -3.93 9.17
C ASP A 88 12.49 -4.40 7.75
N PHE A 89 11.29 -4.96 7.51
CA PHE A 89 10.88 -5.58 6.26
C PHE A 89 9.52 -5.06 5.79
N VAL A 90 8.44 -5.83 6.01
CA VAL A 90 7.14 -5.53 5.40
C VAL A 90 6.56 -4.20 5.85
N ASP A 91 6.71 -3.86 7.11
CA ASP A 91 6.18 -2.63 7.72
C ASP A 91 7.18 -1.45 7.70
N LYS A 92 8.20 -1.58 6.86
CA LYS A 92 9.13 -0.50 6.53
C LYS A 92 8.83 0.12 5.17
N MET A 93 8.00 -0.52 4.38
CA MET A 93 7.68 -0.13 3.01
C MET A 93 6.41 0.71 2.97
N ASP A 94 6.33 1.72 2.11
CA ASP A 94 5.03 2.36 1.79
C ASP A 94 4.07 1.37 1.11
N LEU A 95 4.60 0.50 0.25
CA LEU A 95 3.83 -0.56 -0.37
C LEU A 95 4.58 -1.90 -0.34
N ALA A 96 3.97 -2.92 0.25
CA ALA A 96 4.43 -4.30 0.18
C ALA A 96 3.57 -5.10 -0.81
N TYR A 97 4.25 -5.76 -1.77
CA TYR A 97 3.63 -6.65 -2.75
C TYR A 97 4.10 -8.08 -2.52
N VAL A 98 3.16 -8.95 -2.23
CA VAL A 98 3.42 -10.36 -1.89
C VAL A 98 2.87 -11.26 -2.99
N ALA A 99 3.68 -12.18 -3.53
CA ALA A 99 3.21 -13.24 -4.42
C ALA A 99 3.54 -14.62 -3.84
N ALA A 100 2.50 -15.42 -3.60
CA ALA A 100 2.62 -16.67 -2.88
C ALA A 100 1.43 -17.60 -3.10
N HIS A 101 1.53 -18.85 -2.67
CA HIS A 101 0.35 -19.63 -2.35
C HIS A 101 -0.35 -19.11 -1.11
N GLY A 102 -1.66 -19.36 -0.99
CA GLY A 102 -2.40 -18.96 0.20
C GLY A 102 -3.79 -19.58 0.29
N SER A 103 -4.42 -19.24 1.39
CA SER A 103 -5.78 -19.59 1.74
C SER A 103 -6.36 -18.44 2.59
N PRO A 104 -7.62 -18.45 2.98
CA PRO A 104 -8.18 -17.38 3.78
C PRO A 104 -7.31 -16.98 4.97
N TYR A 105 -6.86 -15.73 4.97
CA TYR A 105 -5.98 -15.10 5.99
C TYR A 105 -4.55 -15.66 6.08
N TYR A 106 -4.16 -16.56 5.19
CA TYR A 106 -2.86 -17.23 5.26
C TYR A 106 -2.06 -17.05 3.97
N VAL A 107 -0.78 -16.74 4.13
CA VAL A 107 0.21 -16.65 3.06
C VAL A 107 1.30 -17.67 3.32
N GLN A 108 1.57 -18.53 2.34
CA GLN A 108 2.72 -19.44 2.39
C GLN A 108 4.02 -18.64 2.23
N THR A 109 5.04 -19.09 2.94
CA THR A 109 6.40 -18.51 2.83
C THR A 109 7.41 -19.64 2.68
N ASN A 110 8.57 -19.30 2.16
CA ASN A 110 9.75 -20.16 2.13
C ASN A 110 9.55 -21.61 1.65
N GLN A 111 8.89 -21.81 0.52
CA GLN A 111 8.88 -23.10 -0.19
C GLN A 111 8.25 -24.28 0.58
N SER A 112 7.59 -24.05 1.69
CA SER A 112 6.99 -25.13 2.48
C SER A 112 5.53 -24.82 2.82
N THR A 113 4.64 -25.75 2.53
CA THR A 113 3.22 -25.64 2.93
C THR A 113 3.02 -25.58 4.44
N SER A 114 4.05 -25.95 5.21
CA SER A 114 4.04 -25.88 6.67
C SER A 114 4.60 -24.59 7.22
N THR A 115 5.24 -23.77 6.38
CA THR A 115 5.76 -22.45 6.78
C THR A 115 4.94 -21.38 6.12
N GLY A 116 4.43 -20.46 6.93
CA GLY A 116 3.65 -19.33 6.43
C GLY A 116 3.23 -18.39 7.53
N VAL A 117 2.45 -17.43 7.13
CA VAL A 117 1.99 -16.33 7.97
C VAL A 117 0.48 -16.38 8.07
N ASP A 118 -0.04 -16.56 9.26
CA ASP A 118 -1.43 -16.23 9.57
C ASP A 118 -1.52 -14.72 9.81
N LEU A 119 -2.08 -14.01 8.85
CA LEU A 119 -2.15 -12.54 8.89
C LEU A 119 -2.98 -12.03 10.08
N ARG A 120 -3.86 -12.86 10.65
CA ARG A 120 -4.64 -12.52 11.85
C ARG A 120 -3.78 -12.43 13.10
N SER A 121 -2.62 -13.08 13.10
CA SER A 121 -1.66 -13.09 14.20
C SER A 121 -0.49 -12.12 14.00
N CYS A 122 -0.46 -11.40 12.88
CA CYS A 122 0.55 -10.39 12.64
C CYS A 122 0.41 -9.19 13.58
N PRO A 123 1.50 -8.48 13.87
CA PRO A 123 1.43 -7.19 14.54
C PRO A 123 0.66 -6.18 13.68
N GLY A 124 0.26 -5.07 14.26
CA GLY A 124 -0.37 -3.99 13.50
C GLY A 124 0.63 -3.29 12.60
N TYR A 125 0.28 -3.10 11.34
CA TYR A 125 1.10 -2.42 10.36
C TYR A 125 0.77 -0.94 10.22
N GLY A 126 1.74 -0.15 9.73
CA GLY A 126 1.63 1.29 9.54
C GLY A 126 1.59 2.10 10.83
N LYS A 127 1.95 1.51 11.97
CA LYS A 127 1.86 2.17 13.27
C LYS A 127 3.03 3.12 13.51
N LEU A 128 2.85 4.38 13.20
CA LEU A 128 3.86 5.43 13.32
C LEU A 128 4.54 5.50 14.70
N SER A 129 3.82 5.20 15.79
CA SER A 129 4.39 5.25 17.16
C SER A 129 5.51 4.24 17.44
N ILE A 130 5.68 3.24 16.55
CA ILE A 130 6.74 2.22 16.60
C ILE A 130 7.57 2.21 15.31
N ASN A 131 7.49 3.26 14.49
CA ASN A 131 8.13 3.39 13.17
C ASN A 131 7.64 2.39 12.12
N GLY A 132 6.39 1.92 12.22
CA GLY A 132 5.71 1.24 11.12
C GLY A 132 5.35 2.25 10.05
N ASP A 133 5.49 1.90 8.78
CA ASP A 133 5.38 2.80 7.61
C ASP A 133 4.56 2.18 6.47
N LEU A 134 3.88 1.05 6.70
CA LEU A 134 3.15 0.36 5.64
C LEU A 134 1.76 0.95 5.44
N GLU A 135 1.56 1.66 4.33
CA GLU A 135 0.23 2.14 3.92
C GLU A 135 -0.52 1.12 3.08
N PHE A 136 0.18 0.37 2.23
CA PHE A 136 -0.47 -0.50 1.25
C PHE A 136 0.10 -1.91 1.26
N LEU A 137 -0.77 -2.89 1.58
CA LEU A 137 -0.43 -4.31 1.50
C LEU A 137 -1.20 -4.98 0.36
N ILE A 138 -0.47 -5.48 -0.64
CA ILE A 138 -1.06 -6.16 -1.79
C ILE A 138 -0.64 -7.63 -1.77
N ILE A 139 -1.62 -8.53 -1.80
CA ILE A 139 -1.37 -9.96 -1.68
C ILE A 139 -1.90 -10.69 -2.92
N GLU A 140 -1.01 -10.98 -3.84
CA GLU A 140 -1.26 -11.85 -5.00
C GLU A 140 -1.18 -13.32 -4.58
N SER A 141 -2.23 -13.78 -3.91
CA SER A 141 -2.32 -15.14 -3.37
C SER A 141 -3.77 -15.61 -3.36
N CYS A 142 -3.97 -16.91 -3.63
CA CYS A 142 -5.31 -17.51 -3.71
C CYS A 142 -6.12 -17.28 -2.43
N SER A 143 -7.32 -16.75 -2.56
CA SER A 143 -8.33 -16.63 -1.49
C SER A 143 -7.87 -15.91 -0.21
N THR A 144 -6.69 -15.33 -0.19
CA THR A 144 -6.10 -14.78 1.04
C THR A 144 -6.92 -13.62 1.60
N VAL A 145 -7.42 -12.74 0.71
CA VAL A 145 -8.30 -11.63 1.11
C VAL A 145 -9.76 -12.04 0.85
N ALA A 146 -10.21 -13.05 1.57
CA ALA A 146 -11.57 -13.57 1.47
C ALA A 146 -12.60 -12.49 1.78
N SER A 147 -13.71 -12.50 1.05
CA SER A 147 -14.87 -11.65 1.30
C SER A 147 -15.96 -12.41 2.06
N ALA A 148 -17.06 -11.75 2.39
CA ALA A 148 -18.14 -12.36 3.17
C ALA A 148 -18.62 -13.74 2.66
N PRO A 149 -18.79 -13.96 1.33
CA PRO A 149 -19.21 -15.28 0.83
C PRO A 149 -18.18 -16.39 1.01
N GLU A 150 -16.88 -16.07 1.06
CA GLU A 150 -15.77 -17.03 1.17
C GLU A 150 -15.28 -17.19 2.60
N ALA A 151 -15.74 -16.37 3.52
CA ALA A 151 -15.35 -16.48 4.92
C ALA A 151 -15.76 -17.85 5.50
N PRO A 152 -14.92 -18.47 6.35
CA PRO A 152 -15.31 -19.68 7.06
C PRO A 152 -16.65 -19.49 7.77
N ALA A 153 -17.49 -20.52 7.70
CA ALA A 153 -18.86 -20.48 8.21
C ALA A 153 -18.93 -19.93 9.65
N GLY A 154 -19.74 -18.91 9.86
CA GLY A 154 -20.00 -18.30 11.17
C GLY A 154 -19.01 -17.22 11.60
N GLY A 155 -18.05 -16.86 10.77
CA GLY A 155 -17.09 -15.81 11.05
C GLY A 155 -17.47 -14.47 10.45
N ASP A 156 -17.26 -13.42 11.21
CA ASP A 156 -17.15 -12.07 10.68
C ASP A 156 -15.86 -12.01 9.85
N TRP A 157 -16.00 -11.82 8.54
CA TRP A 157 -14.88 -11.93 7.58
C TRP A 157 -13.93 -10.73 7.64
N TRP A 158 -14.30 -9.65 8.25
CA TRP A 158 -13.45 -8.45 8.35
C TRP A 158 -12.82 -8.29 9.73
N THR A 159 -13.45 -8.73 10.82
CA THR A 159 -12.84 -8.72 12.15
C THR A 159 -11.44 -9.33 12.19
N PRO A 160 -11.12 -10.41 11.46
CA PRO A 160 -9.76 -10.93 11.40
C PRO A 160 -8.70 -9.92 10.94
N TRP A 161 -9.08 -8.92 10.17
CA TRP A 161 -8.16 -7.90 9.64
C TRP A 161 -7.91 -6.74 10.60
N THR A 162 -8.72 -6.59 11.63
CA THR A 162 -8.67 -5.42 12.51
C THR A 162 -7.34 -5.28 13.26
N SER A 163 -6.67 -6.39 13.53
CA SER A 163 -5.38 -6.41 14.22
C SER A 163 -4.26 -5.77 13.40
N ILE A 164 -4.27 -5.95 12.09
CA ILE A 164 -3.20 -5.42 11.23
C ILE A 164 -3.40 -3.97 10.81
N PHE A 165 -4.62 -3.42 10.92
CA PHE A 165 -4.92 -2.03 10.60
C PHE A 165 -4.62 -1.10 11.79
N GLN A 166 -3.35 -0.80 12.03
CA GLN A 166 -2.91 0.13 13.09
C GLN A 166 -2.41 1.48 12.57
N GLY A 167 -2.29 1.62 11.28
CA GLY A 167 -1.90 2.73 10.45
C GLY A 167 -2.06 2.35 8.99
N LEU A 168 -2.11 1.05 8.68
CA LEU A 168 -2.33 0.53 7.34
C LEU A 168 -3.58 1.15 6.70
N HIS A 169 -3.43 1.64 5.48
CA HIS A 169 -4.49 2.32 4.73
C HIS A 169 -5.37 1.33 3.96
N GLN A 170 -4.72 0.43 3.21
CA GLN A 170 -5.43 -0.48 2.32
C GLN A 170 -4.75 -1.85 2.26
N LEU A 171 -5.55 -2.89 2.31
CA LEU A 171 -5.18 -4.26 2.00
C LEU A 171 -5.96 -4.69 0.76
N ALA A 172 -5.30 -5.22 -0.26
CA ALA A 172 -5.97 -5.77 -1.43
C ALA A 172 -5.35 -7.11 -1.85
N GLY A 173 -6.14 -7.96 -2.49
CA GLY A 173 -5.69 -9.27 -2.95
C GLY A 173 -6.81 -10.01 -3.66
N PHE A 174 -6.74 -11.35 -3.67
CA PHE A 174 -7.79 -12.19 -4.24
C PHE A 174 -8.71 -12.76 -3.17
N ARG A 175 -10.03 -12.73 -3.46
CA ARG A 175 -11.04 -13.43 -2.66
C ARG A 175 -11.21 -14.89 -3.07
N THR A 176 -10.80 -15.25 -4.30
CA THR A 176 -10.95 -16.57 -4.87
C THR A 176 -9.62 -17.15 -5.32
N LEU A 177 -9.64 -18.37 -5.84
CA LEU A 177 -8.49 -18.94 -6.51
C LEU A 177 -8.08 -18.09 -7.71
N SER A 178 -6.80 -17.97 -7.95
CA SER A 178 -6.21 -17.18 -9.00
C SER A 178 -4.99 -17.89 -9.60
N TYR A 179 -4.76 -17.71 -10.89
CA TYR A 179 -3.50 -18.11 -11.52
C TYR A 179 -2.40 -17.10 -11.22
N SER A 180 -1.22 -17.60 -10.91
CA SER A 180 0.04 -16.85 -11.01
C SER A 180 0.56 -16.90 -12.45
N ASP A 181 1.62 -16.17 -12.77
CA ASP A 181 2.20 -16.05 -14.12
C ASP A 181 1.27 -15.31 -15.11
N ASN A 182 0.87 -14.14 -14.73
CA ASN A 182 -0.14 -13.34 -15.39
C ASN A 182 0.35 -11.90 -15.65
N GLY A 183 -0.46 -11.11 -16.32
CA GLY A 183 -0.17 -9.71 -16.62
C GLY A 183 -0.52 -8.73 -15.49
N ILE A 184 -1.14 -9.20 -14.41
CA ILE A 184 -1.65 -8.34 -13.32
C ILE A 184 -0.55 -7.47 -12.71
N PRO A 185 0.66 -7.98 -12.36
CA PRO A 185 1.70 -7.17 -11.74
C PRO A 185 2.10 -5.96 -12.58
N ASN A 186 2.29 -6.17 -13.89
CA ASN A 186 2.63 -5.09 -14.81
C ASN A 186 1.49 -4.09 -14.98
N ARG A 187 0.24 -4.56 -15.11
CA ARG A 187 -0.93 -3.67 -15.24
C ARG A 187 -1.13 -2.85 -13.97
N PHE A 188 -1.00 -3.49 -12.81
CA PHE A 188 -1.13 -2.82 -11.53
C PHE A 188 -0.08 -1.73 -11.36
N ALA A 189 1.21 -2.05 -11.55
CA ALA A 189 2.29 -1.09 -11.48
C ALA A 189 2.10 0.09 -12.43
N ASN A 190 1.68 -0.17 -13.69
CA ASN A 190 1.43 0.89 -14.66
C ASN A 190 0.27 1.81 -14.25
N LYS A 191 -0.78 1.26 -13.63
CA LYS A 191 -1.89 2.06 -13.11
C LYS A 191 -1.49 2.92 -11.92
N LEU A 192 -0.68 2.40 -11.01
CA LEU A 192 -0.10 3.17 -9.91
C LEU A 192 0.76 4.33 -10.44
N LYS A 193 1.61 4.08 -11.43
CA LYS A 193 2.42 5.10 -12.09
C LYS A 193 1.58 6.16 -12.82
N ALA A 194 0.43 5.79 -13.33
CA ALA A 194 -0.55 6.71 -13.89
C ALA A 194 -1.37 7.45 -12.82
N ASN A 195 -0.94 7.41 -11.56
CA ASN A 195 -1.58 8.06 -10.44
C ASN A 195 -3.00 7.55 -10.13
N GLY A 196 -3.26 6.28 -10.39
CA GLY A 196 -4.51 5.60 -9.98
C GLY A 196 -4.58 5.40 -8.47
N GLY A 197 -5.80 5.36 -7.92
CA GLY A 197 -6.01 4.91 -6.54
C GLY A 197 -5.53 3.47 -6.36
N VAL A 198 -5.01 3.12 -5.17
CA VAL A 198 -4.28 1.85 -5.02
C VAL A 198 -5.21 0.65 -5.20
N TRP A 199 -6.28 0.52 -4.43
CA TRP A 199 -7.19 -0.60 -4.58
C TRP A 199 -7.92 -0.62 -5.92
N GLN A 200 -8.29 0.54 -6.48
CA GLN A 200 -8.91 0.65 -7.81
C GLN A 200 -7.96 0.15 -8.91
N SER A 201 -6.67 0.45 -8.76
CA SER A 201 -5.63 -0.02 -9.68
C SER A 201 -5.48 -1.54 -9.63
N TRP A 202 -5.55 -2.14 -8.45
CA TRP A 202 -5.56 -3.58 -8.27
C TRP A 202 -6.77 -4.23 -8.97
N PHE A 203 -7.99 -3.78 -8.66
CA PHE A 203 -9.23 -4.28 -9.28
C PHE A 203 -9.19 -4.19 -10.80
N SER A 204 -8.80 -3.03 -11.31
CA SER A 204 -8.70 -2.82 -12.76
C SER A 204 -7.58 -3.65 -13.43
N ALA A 205 -6.51 -3.99 -12.71
CA ALA A 205 -5.48 -4.89 -13.23
C ALA A 205 -5.98 -6.34 -13.31
N VAL A 206 -6.72 -6.79 -12.30
CA VAL A 206 -7.38 -8.09 -12.26
C VAL A 206 -8.43 -8.22 -13.37
N ASP A 207 -9.30 -7.22 -13.54
CA ASP A 207 -10.28 -7.21 -14.63
C ASP A 207 -9.62 -7.24 -16.01
N GLY A 208 -8.52 -6.51 -16.17
CA GLY A 208 -7.76 -6.52 -17.42
C GLY A 208 -7.16 -7.88 -17.77
N GLU A 209 -6.85 -8.71 -16.76
CA GLU A 209 -6.42 -10.10 -16.98
C GLU A 209 -7.58 -11.00 -17.33
N ARG A 210 -8.68 -10.89 -16.62
CA ARG A 210 -9.88 -11.70 -16.85
C ARG A 210 -10.49 -11.51 -18.25
N THR A 211 -10.33 -10.34 -18.83
CA THR A 211 -10.82 -10.00 -20.16
C THR A 211 -9.82 -10.32 -21.27
N TYR A 212 -8.59 -10.73 -20.92
CA TYR A 212 -7.57 -11.05 -21.91
C TYR A 212 -7.90 -12.40 -22.57
N SER A 213 -8.24 -12.35 -23.86
CA SER A 213 -8.59 -13.52 -24.65
C SER A 213 -7.36 -14.41 -24.87
N GLY A 214 -7.42 -15.66 -24.44
CA GLY A 214 -6.36 -16.66 -24.63
C GLY A 214 -5.61 -17.04 -23.35
N SER A 215 -6.02 -16.51 -22.21
CA SER A 215 -5.52 -16.99 -20.94
C SER A 215 -6.21 -18.32 -20.56
N SER A 216 -5.46 -19.25 -19.98
CA SER A 216 -5.99 -20.39 -19.24
C SER A 216 -6.79 -19.97 -17.99
N TYR A 217 -7.11 -18.71 -17.90
CA TYR A 217 -7.82 -18.02 -16.82
C TYR A 217 -9.31 -18.39 -16.71
N SER A 218 -9.86 -19.10 -17.69
CA SER A 218 -11.27 -19.49 -17.66
C SER A 218 -11.64 -20.39 -16.49
N GLU A 219 -10.67 -21.12 -15.93
CA GLU A 219 -10.91 -22.06 -14.84
C GLU A 219 -10.78 -21.40 -13.45
N TYR A 220 -9.86 -20.42 -13.30
CA TYR A 220 -9.62 -19.70 -12.05
C TYR A 220 -9.44 -18.20 -12.33
N PRO A 221 -10.53 -17.48 -12.58
CA PRO A 221 -10.44 -16.11 -13.09
C PRO A 221 -9.86 -15.09 -12.09
N GLY A 222 -9.75 -15.46 -10.81
CA GLY A 222 -9.33 -14.54 -9.77
C GLY A 222 -10.27 -13.34 -9.64
N TYR A 223 -10.93 -13.21 -8.50
CA TYR A 223 -11.72 -12.03 -8.19
C TYR A 223 -11.03 -11.23 -7.10
N ALA A 224 -10.87 -9.94 -7.33
CA ALA A 224 -10.25 -9.05 -6.36
C ALA A 224 -11.17 -8.75 -5.18
N SER A 225 -10.53 -8.51 -4.04
CA SER A 225 -11.14 -7.87 -2.88
C SER A 225 -10.17 -6.88 -2.24
N ALA A 226 -10.72 -5.93 -1.51
CA ALA A 226 -9.96 -4.96 -0.75
C ALA A 226 -10.66 -4.59 0.54
N ILE A 227 -9.86 -4.37 1.57
CA ILE A 227 -10.26 -3.82 2.86
C ILE A 227 -9.54 -2.47 2.99
N ILE A 228 -10.29 -1.45 3.32
CA ILE A 228 -9.83 -0.07 3.19
C ILE A 228 -10.26 0.70 4.43
N TYR A 229 -9.36 1.45 5.01
CA TYR A 229 -9.74 2.44 6.00
C TYR A 229 -10.51 3.58 5.31
N THR A 230 -11.66 3.95 5.83
CA THR A 230 -12.62 4.84 5.11
C THR A 230 -12.00 6.17 4.67
N THR A 231 -11.11 6.74 5.47
CA THR A 231 -10.46 8.03 5.15
C THR A 231 -9.40 7.91 4.06
N THR A 232 -8.96 6.69 3.73
CA THR A 232 -7.86 6.41 2.78
C THR A 232 -8.37 5.84 1.45
N GLU A 233 -9.68 5.86 1.20
CA GLU A 233 -10.31 5.26 0.02
C GLU A 233 -9.76 5.80 -1.31
N ASN A 234 -9.34 7.05 -1.34
CA ASN A 234 -8.84 7.72 -2.54
C ASN A 234 -7.30 7.82 -2.58
N ASP A 235 -6.62 7.12 -1.70
CA ASP A 235 -5.17 7.17 -1.61
C ASP A 235 -4.50 6.58 -2.84
N ARG A 236 -3.38 7.20 -3.18
CA ARG A 236 -2.53 6.89 -4.32
C ARG A 236 -1.11 6.73 -3.84
N LEU A 237 -0.34 5.90 -4.49
CA LEU A 237 1.04 5.60 -4.07
C LEU A 237 1.90 6.87 -3.90
N GLY A 238 1.71 7.88 -4.74
CA GLY A 238 2.47 9.13 -4.65
C GLY A 238 1.82 10.21 -3.77
N ASN A 239 0.58 10.02 -3.32
CA ASN A 239 -0.16 11.00 -2.53
C ASN A 239 -1.25 10.31 -1.70
N TYR A 240 -0.98 10.10 -0.44
CA TYR A 240 -1.91 9.47 0.50
C TYR A 240 -2.13 10.30 1.76
N ALA A 241 -3.20 10.00 2.47
CA ALA A 241 -3.59 10.66 3.70
C ALA A 241 -2.56 10.39 4.81
N ALA A 242 -2.67 11.09 5.93
CA ALA A 242 -1.97 10.73 7.14
C ALA A 242 -2.52 9.40 7.69
N ASP A 243 -1.66 8.63 8.33
CA ASP A 243 -2.00 7.33 8.89
C ASP A 243 -3.25 7.42 9.77
N PRO A 244 -4.21 6.51 9.57
CA PRO A 244 -5.39 6.46 10.43
C PRO A 244 -4.98 6.09 11.85
N ALA A 245 -5.58 6.75 12.82
CA ALA A 245 -5.46 6.33 14.22
C ALA A 245 -6.05 4.92 14.35
N GLY A 246 -5.21 3.93 14.57
CA GLY A 246 -5.52 2.52 14.53
C GLY A 246 -6.82 2.09 15.22
N GLY A 247 -7.39 1.00 14.76
CA GLY A 247 -8.63 0.41 15.25
C GLY A 247 -9.71 0.31 14.17
N ALA A 248 -10.42 -0.79 14.17
CA ALA A 248 -11.30 -1.25 13.10
C ALA A 248 -12.62 -0.51 12.90
N THR A 249 -12.83 0.63 13.51
CA THR A 249 -14.15 1.26 13.57
C THR A 249 -14.63 1.93 12.30
N ASN A 250 -13.75 2.10 11.31
CA ASN A 250 -14.06 2.85 10.07
C ASN A 250 -13.51 2.15 8.82
N MET A 251 -13.77 0.85 8.66
CA MET A 251 -13.32 0.10 7.50
C MET A 251 -14.43 -0.09 6.48
N LYS A 252 -14.07 -0.08 5.21
CA LYS A 252 -14.90 -0.45 4.06
C LYS A 252 -14.29 -1.64 3.36
N THR A 253 -15.12 -2.34 2.63
CA THR A 253 -14.69 -3.47 1.83
C THR A 253 -15.30 -3.42 0.45
N TRP A 254 -14.52 -3.82 -0.52
CA TRP A 254 -14.90 -3.93 -1.91
C TRP A 254 -14.52 -5.30 -2.44
N TRP A 255 -15.34 -5.87 -3.32
CA TRP A 255 -15.03 -7.11 -4.01
C TRP A 255 -15.68 -7.20 -5.38
N GLN A 256 -15.02 -7.92 -6.29
CA GLN A 256 -15.52 -8.23 -7.63
C GLN A 256 -16.42 -9.47 -7.61
N TYR A 257 -17.26 -9.60 -8.64
CA TYR A 257 -18.12 -10.74 -8.91
C TYR A 257 -17.78 -11.38 -10.24
#